data_34556444d43c1cbc9bc9780125673fb0
#
_entry.id   34556444d43c1cbc9bc9780125673fb0
#
_cell.length_a   1.000
_cell.length_b   1.000
_cell.length_c   1.000
_cell.angle_alpha   90.00
_cell.angle_beta   90.00
_cell.angle_gamma   90.00
#
_symmetry.space_group_name_H-M   'P 1'
#
loop_
_entity.id
_entity.type
_entity.pdbx_description
1 polymer ?
#
loop_
_entity_poly.entity_id
_entity_poly.type
_entity_poly.pdbx_seq_one_letter_code
_entity_poly.pdbx_strand_id
1 'polypeptide(L)'
;MSEEIKNEAVSEEISSSFIDDFIIEDLAEGGRCEGMKVHTRFPPEPNGYLHIGHAKAIYVDFGTAERFNGICNLRMDDTNPTKEDVEYVDAIKEDIHWLGYDWEDRFYYASDYFEDMYNSAVELIKKGLAYVCELTPDQMREMRGDLTTPAQSPYRDRPMEESLDLFARMRAGEFEDGRMTLRAKIDLASGNFNMRDPVIYRINHMPHHRTGTKWCIYPMYDFAHPIEDAMEHITHSLCSLEFEDHRPLYDWVINNVTLPAKPRQIEFARLGINNTVMSKRKLRALVEGGYVSGWDDPRMPTICGLRRRGYTPASIRNFSVRNGVSKVNSTVEYSFLEHCLREDLNLTAKRVMGVLNPVKLILTNYPEDRTETFEVENNPNRPEDGTRTVTFGRELYIEAEDFMETPVKGYFRLFPGNEVRLKTTYVVKCTGCKKDENGNVVEVYAEYDPESRGGNPADGRKIKSTIHWVDAKNAEDAEIRLYDNLFTVEDPDAGDFLELLNPDSLKVLTGCKVEAGLKTARPGESFQFMRQGYFCVDNKDSAEDHLVFNRSVSLKDGFKKKK
;
A
#
# COMPACT_ATOMS: atom_id res chain seq x y z
N MET A 1 -9.44 17.51 28.97
CA MET A 1 -10.42 16.44 28.66
C MET A 1 -10.39 16.13 27.15
N SER A 2 -9.20 16.01 26.55
CA SER A 2 -9.01 15.77 25.11
C SER A 2 -7.85 14.84 24.77
N GLU A 3 -7.27 14.14 25.76
CA GLU A 3 -6.18 13.16 25.54
C GLU A 3 -6.53 11.72 25.92
N GLU A 4 -7.65 11.49 26.62
CA GLU A 4 -8.04 10.13 27.06
C GLU A 4 -8.89 9.33 26.08
N ILE A 5 -9.41 9.94 24.99
CA ILE A 5 -10.29 9.24 24.04
C ILE A 5 -9.52 8.53 22.90
N LYS A 6 -8.20 8.69 22.84
CA LYS A 6 -7.39 8.06 21.78
C LYS A 6 -6.94 6.62 22.05
N ASN A 7 -7.18 6.06 23.23
CA ASN A 7 -6.59 4.79 23.67
C ASN A 7 -7.54 3.61 23.88
N GLU A 8 -8.84 3.73 23.63
CA GLU A 8 -9.78 2.63 23.95
C GLU A 8 -10.18 1.72 22.78
N ALA A 9 -9.72 1.95 21.55
CA ALA A 9 -10.17 1.18 20.38
C ALA A 9 -9.19 0.10 19.88
N VAL A 10 -7.99 -0.08 20.45
CA VAL A 10 -7.04 -1.13 20.03
C VAL A 10 -6.30 -1.66 21.27
N SER A 11 -6.98 -2.35 22.15
CA SER A 11 -6.37 -3.24 23.15
C SER A 11 -6.64 -4.71 22.85
N GLU A 12 -6.44 -5.15 21.60
CA GLU A 12 -5.99 -6.51 21.36
C GLU A 12 -4.50 -6.50 21.72
N GLU A 13 -4.08 -7.32 22.70
CA GLU A 13 -2.69 -7.54 23.06
C GLU A 13 -1.89 -7.74 21.76
N ILE A 14 -1.07 -6.76 21.37
CA ILE A 14 -0.12 -6.93 20.27
C ILE A 14 0.80 -8.04 20.74
N SER A 15 0.62 -9.24 20.22
CA SER A 15 1.49 -10.38 20.47
C SER A 15 2.93 -9.93 20.17
N SER A 16 3.84 -10.08 21.16
CA SER A 16 5.26 -9.76 20.95
C SER A 16 5.75 -10.55 19.75
N SER A 17 6.46 -9.88 18.84
CA SER A 17 7.10 -10.53 17.71
C SER A 17 8.48 -11.06 18.14
N PHE A 18 9.04 -12.02 17.40
CA PHE A 18 10.40 -12.47 17.63
C PHE A 18 11.45 -11.33 17.50
N ILE A 19 11.11 -10.25 16.76
CA ILE A 19 11.94 -9.03 16.69
C ILE A 19 11.92 -8.33 18.04
N ASP A 20 10.74 -8.22 18.66
CA ASP A 20 10.59 -7.60 19.97
C ASP A 20 11.38 -8.40 21.03
N ASP A 21 11.36 -9.74 20.94
CA ASP A 21 12.12 -10.61 21.85
C ASP A 21 13.63 -10.35 21.73
N PHE A 22 14.18 -10.23 20.51
CA PHE A 22 15.59 -9.89 20.28
C PHE A 22 15.95 -8.50 20.81
N ILE A 23 15.06 -7.52 20.62
CA ILE A 23 15.30 -6.15 21.11
C ILE A 23 15.28 -6.12 22.64
N ILE A 24 14.35 -6.83 23.28
CA ILE A 24 14.27 -6.94 24.75
C ILE A 24 15.56 -7.58 25.29
N GLU A 25 16.05 -8.65 24.66
CA GLU A 25 17.30 -9.30 25.03
C GLU A 25 18.51 -8.35 24.87
N ASP A 26 18.58 -7.62 23.75
CA ASP A 26 19.69 -6.71 23.47
C ASP A 26 19.69 -5.46 24.39
N LEU A 27 18.53 -5.04 24.90
CA LEU A 27 18.37 -3.91 25.85
C LEU A 27 18.54 -4.30 27.32
N ALA A 28 18.50 -5.59 27.65
CA ALA A 28 18.63 -6.08 29.01
C ALA A 28 20.02 -5.78 29.61
N GLU A 29 20.15 -5.90 30.93
CA GLU A 29 21.44 -5.76 31.63
C GLU A 29 22.49 -6.73 31.06
N GLY A 30 23.63 -6.21 30.64
CA GLY A 30 24.70 -6.96 29.94
C GLY A 30 24.40 -7.24 28.46
N GLY A 31 23.29 -6.79 27.92
CA GLY A 31 22.94 -6.92 26.50
C GLY A 31 23.71 -5.95 25.62
N ARG A 32 23.67 -6.20 24.29
CA ARG A 32 24.44 -5.44 23.28
C ARG A 32 24.11 -3.95 23.24
N CYS A 33 22.88 -3.59 23.56
CA CYS A 33 22.32 -2.23 23.47
C CYS A 33 21.86 -1.73 24.84
N GLU A 34 22.42 -2.24 25.95
CA GLU A 34 22.11 -1.77 27.30
C GLU A 34 22.24 -0.25 27.41
N GLY A 35 21.18 0.42 27.85
CA GLY A 35 21.12 1.87 27.99
C GLY A 35 21.03 2.66 26.67
N MET A 36 20.99 2.00 25.53
CA MET A 36 20.82 2.65 24.23
C MET A 36 19.34 2.81 23.87
N LYS A 37 19.05 3.80 23.06
CA LYS A 37 17.73 3.97 22.42
C LYS A 37 17.64 3.04 21.22
N VAL A 38 16.52 2.35 21.03
CA VAL A 38 16.29 1.57 19.81
C VAL A 38 16.32 2.50 18.61
N HIS A 39 17.13 2.16 17.62
CA HIS A 39 17.33 2.93 16.41
C HIS A 39 17.25 1.98 15.21
N THR A 40 16.21 2.16 14.42
CA THR A 40 15.95 1.42 13.18
C THR A 40 16.07 2.34 11.96
N ARG A 41 15.89 1.81 10.77
CA ARG A 41 15.85 2.60 9.54
C ARG A 41 15.02 1.91 8.47
N PHE A 42 14.35 2.68 7.62
CA PHE A 42 13.73 2.22 6.39
C PHE A 42 14.56 2.73 5.20
N PRO A 43 15.24 1.83 4.42
CA PRO A 43 16.18 2.22 3.38
C PRO A 43 15.65 1.88 1.97
N PRO A 44 14.62 2.56 1.45
CA PRO A 44 14.13 2.26 0.11
C PRO A 44 15.09 2.72 -0.98
N GLU A 45 15.22 1.91 -2.06
CA GLU A 45 15.81 2.38 -3.31
C GLU A 45 14.85 3.36 -4.00
N PRO A 46 15.27 4.59 -4.38
CA PRO A 46 14.42 5.58 -5.06
C PRO A 46 14.26 5.28 -6.55
N ASN A 47 13.78 4.09 -6.90
CA ASN A 47 13.66 3.56 -8.26
C ASN A 47 12.24 3.11 -8.63
N GLY A 48 11.22 3.54 -7.87
CA GLY A 48 9.81 3.25 -8.10
C GLY A 48 8.93 3.63 -6.92
N TYR A 49 7.62 3.62 -7.14
CA TYR A 49 6.62 3.88 -6.12
C TYR A 49 6.55 2.75 -5.10
N LEU A 50 6.24 3.08 -3.85
CA LEU A 50 6.02 2.10 -2.79
C LEU A 50 4.71 1.33 -3.02
N HIS A 51 4.67 0.08 -2.57
CA HIS A 51 3.49 -0.79 -2.61
C HIS A 51 3.18 -1.37 -1.24
N ILE A 52 2.09 -2.11 -1.12
CA ILE A 52 1.60 -2.68 0.17
C ILE A 52 2.67 -3.54 0.88
N GLY A 53 3.60 -4.17 0.15
CA GLY A 53 4.73 -4.88 0.75
C GLY A 53 5.70 -3.95 1.48
N HIS A 54 5.93 -2.73 0.93
CA HIS A 54 6.73 -1.70 1.61
C HIS A 54 5.98 -1.12 2.81
N ALA A 55 4.64 -1.00 2.77
CA ALA A 55 3.86 -0.57 3.93
C ALA A 55 4.06 -1.50 5.14
N LYS A 56 4.19 -2.83 4.90
CA LYS A 56 4.56 -3.77 5.96
C LYS A 56 5.97 -3.53 6.48
N ALA A 57 6.97 -3.29 5.62
CA ALA A 57 8.33 -2.99 6.05
C ALA A 57 8.38 -1.68 6.85
N ILE A 58 7.70 -0.63 6.40
CA ILE A 58 7.56 0.64 7.12
C ILE A 58 6.95 0.40 8.51
N TYR A 59 5.89 -0.41 8.61
CA TYR A 59 5.31 -0.79 9.90
C TYR A 59 6.32 -1.55 10.79
N VAL A 60 7.14 -2.43 10.22
CA VAL A 60 8.15 -3.16 10.98
C VAL A 60 9.25 -2.19 11.45
N ASP A 61 9.78 -1.33 10.60
CA ASP A 61 10.89 -0.43 10.93
C ASP A 61 10.44 0.71 11.87
N PHE A 62 9.49 1.54 11.44
CA PHE A 62 8.97 2.67 12.22
C PHE A 62 8.15 2.21 13.42
N GLY A 63 7.24 1.24 13.24
CA GLY A 63 6.39 0.76 14.32
C GLY A 63 7.18 0.04 15.42
N THR A 64 8.29 -0.63 15.09
CA THR A 64 9.19 -1.18 16.11
C THR A 64 9.88 -0.06 16.90
N ALA A 65 10.39 0.96 16.23
CA ALA A 65 10.95 2.12 16.90
C ALA A 65 9.91 2.78 17.85
N GLU A 66 8.69 3.01 17.39
CA GLU A 66 7.61 3.57 18.22
C GLU A 66 7.31 2.73 19.47
N ARG A 67 7.18 1.39 19.31
CA ARG A 67 6.89 0.48 20.46
C ARG A 67 7.95 0.52 21.55
N PHE A 68 9.20 0.77 21.18
CA PHE A 68 10.34 0.83 22.12
C PHE A 68 10.75 2.27 22.47
N ASN A 69 9.90 3.28 22.19
CA ASN A 69 10.23 4.70 22.37
C ASN A 69 11.56 5.07 21.68
N GLY A 70 11.84 4.41 20.58
CA GLY A 70 13.02 4.54 19.75
C GLY A 70 12.90 5.65 18.71
N ILE A 71 13.75 5.56 17.69
CA ILE A 71 13.77 6.42 16.51
C ILE A 71 13.97 5.60 15.26
N CYS A 72 13.47 6.09 14.13
CA CYS A 72 13.67 5.45 12.83
C CYS A 72 14.17 6.49 11.82
N ASN A 73 15.20 6.12 11.03
CA ASN A 73 15.72 6.94 9.95
C ASN A 73 15.01 6.60 8.63
N LEU A 74 14.88 7.59 7.76
CA LEU A 74 14.62 7.36 6.33
C LEU A 74 15.93 7.54 5.58
N ARG A 75 16.45 6.49 4.95
CA ARG A 75 17.66 6.54 4.13
C ARG A 75 17.36 6.10 2.71
N MET A 76 17.58 6.96 1.74
CA MET A 76 17.51 6.57 0.33
C MET A 76 18.76 5.75 -0.02
N ASP A 77 18.56 4.49 -0.42
CA ASP A 77 19.64 3.66 -0.95
C ASP A 77 19.91 4.04 -2.41
N ASP A 78 20.72 5.07 -2.57
CA ASP A 78 21.16 5.61 -3.85
C ASP A 78 22.59 5.16 -4.23
N THR A 79 22.96 3.94 -3.88
CA THR A 79 24.27 3.38 -4.21
C THR A 79 24.44 3.04 -5.70
N ASN A 80 23.35 2.90 -6.45
CA ASN A 80 23.39 2.54 -7.86
C ASN A 80 22.99 3.71 -8.77
N PRO A 81 23.94 4.32 -9.53
CA PRO A 81 23.69 5.54 -10.31
C PRO A 81 22.69 5.36 -11.47
N THR A 82 22.29 4.13 -11.81
CA THR A 82 21.55 3.86 -13.07
C THR A 82 20.04 3.92 -12.97
N LYS A 83 19.43 4.16 -11.80
CA LYS A 83 18.01 3.88 -11.59
C LYS A 83 17.21 4.92 -10.80
N GLU A 84 17.77 6.07 -10.48
CA GLU A 84 17.22 6.96 -9.46
C GLU A 84 16.58 8.19 -10.06
N ASP A 85 15.37 8.54 -9.57
CA ASP A 85 14.64 9.74 -9.97
C ASP A 85 14.13 10.48 -8.72
N VAL A 86 14.19 11.82 -8.75
CA VAL A 86 13.69 12.71 -7.70
C VAL A 86 12.20 12.52 -7.46
N GLU A 87 11.44 12.20 -8.50
CA GLU A 87 10.00 11.90 -8.42
C GLU A 87 9.73 10.78 -7.41
N TYR A 88 10.54 9.71 -7.41
CA TYR A 88 10.35 8.59 -6.48
C TYR A 88 10.72 8.96 -5.05
N VAL A 89 11.73 9.81 -4.84
CA VAL A 89 12.09 10.29 -3.50
C VAL A 89 10.93 11.03 -2.85
N ASP A 90 10.29 11.95 -3.59
CA ASP A 90 9.16 12.73 -3.09
C ASP A 90 7.93 11.85 -2.85
N ALA A 91 7.64 10.91 -3.75
CA ALA A 91 6.55 9.96 -3.58
C ALA A 91 6.74 9.04 -2.35
N ILE A 92 7.98 8.58 -2.10
CA ILE A 92 8.32 7.77 -0.93
C ILE A 92 8.07 8.56 0.37
N LYS A 93 8.52 9.81 0.44
CA LYS A 93 8.28 10.69 1.59
C LYS A 93 6.79 10.91 1.85
N GLU A 94 6.04 11.22 0.79
CA GLU A 94 4.59 11.42 0.87
C GLU A 94 3.88 10.17 1.38
N ASP A 95 4.23 8.99 0.87
CA ASP A 95 3.60 7.74 1.27
C ASP A 95 3.88 7.37 2.74
N ILE A 96 5.10 7.61 3.24
CA ILE A 96 5.46 7.35 4.64
C ILE A 96 4.69 8.30 5.57
N HIS A 97 4.65 9.60 5.26
CA HIS A 97 3.87 10.58 6.03
C HIS A 97 2.38 10.27 5.98
N TRP A 98 1.85 9.89 4.82
CA TRP A 98 0.45 9.49 4.70
C TRP A 98 0.13 8.26 5.55
N LEU A 99 1.03 7.29 5.66
CA LEU A 99 0.89 6.16 6.58
C LEU A 99 0.93 6.56 8.06
N GLY A 100 1.29 7.81 8.38
CA GLY A 100 1.32 8.38 9.73
C GLY A 100 2.64 8.21 10.44
N TYR A 101 3.74 7.98 9.72
CA TYR A 101 5.09 7.91 10.26
C TYR A 101 5.90 9.14 9.89
N ASP A 102 6.88 9.47 10.72
CA ASP A 102 7.76 10.62 10.55
C ASP A 102 9.20 10.24 10.95
N TRP A 103 10.15 10.66 10.15
CA TRP A 103 11.58 10.54 10.42
C TRP A 103 12.16 11.85 11.00
N GLU A 104 11.37 12.91 11.12
CA GLU A 104 11.80 14.25 11.57
C GLU A 104 12.95 14.80 10.70
N ASP A 105 14.13 15.06 11.29
CA ASP A 105 15.35 15.52 10.59
C ASP A 105 16.30 14.37 10.17
N ARG A 106 15.92 13.11 10.45
CA ARG A 106 16.74 11.91 10.20
C ARG A 106 16.54 11.38 8.78
N PHE A 107 16.82 12.21 7.80
CA PHE A 107 16.75 11.89 6.38
C PHE A 107 18.16 11.85 5.78
N TYR A 108 18.55 10.70 5.22
CA TYR A 108 19.89 10.44 4.73
C TYR A 108 19.87 9.85 3.32
N TYR A 109 21.01 9.90 2.66
CA TYR A 109 21.29 9.19 1.42
C TYR A 109 22.52 8.31 1.60
N ALA A 110 22.53 7.12 1.00
CA ALA A 110 23.69 6.24 0.98
C ALA A 110 24.93 6.95 0.38
N SER A 111 24.70 7.78 -0.64
CA SER A 111 25.76 8.58 -1.28
C SER A 111 26.43 9.61 -0.37
N ASP A 112 25.86 9.96 0.79
CA ASP A 112 26.49 10.81 1.79
C ASP A 112 27.73 10.12 2.42
N TYR A 113 27.76 8.79 2.43
CA TYR A 113 28.79 7.96 3.05
C TYR A 113 29.80 7.38 2.06
N PHE A 114 29.81 7.76 0.78
CA PHE A 114 30.72 7.21 -0.23
C PHE A 114 32.19 7.36 0.12
N GLU A 115 32.60 8.46 0.77
CA GLU A 115 33.97 8.65 1.23
C GLU A 115 34.33 7.73 2.39
N ASP A 116 33.41 7.52 3.34
CA ASP A 116 33.61 6.60 4.47
C ASP A 116 33.69 5.15 4.00
N MET A 117 32.86 4.76 3.04
CA MET A 117 32.91 3.44 2.41
C MET A 117 34.23 3.22 1.66
N TYR A 118 34.71 4.23 0.93
CA TYR A 118 36.00 4.16 0.25
C TYR A 118 37.14 3.97 1.24
N ASN A 119 37.16 4.76 2.32
CA ASN A 119 38.16 4.66 3.38
C ASN A 119 38.09 3.30 4.09
N SER A 120 36.92 2.76 4.32
CA SER A 120 36.69 1.41 4.86
C SER A 120 37.25 0.33 3.94
N ALA A 121 37.06 0.47 2.62
CA ALA A 121 37.64 -0.45 1.65
C ALA A 121 39.19 -0.37 1.64
N VAL A 122 39.76 0.82 1.72
CA VAL A 122 41.23 1.01 1.86
C VAL A 122 41.75 0.38 3.16
N GLU A 123 41.02 0.47 4.26
CA GLU A 123 41.34 -0.21 5.52
C GLU A 123 41.39 -1.72 5.36
N LEU A 124 40.40 -2.33 4.69
CA LEU A 124 40.37 -3.75 4.41
C LEU A 124 41.57 -4.19 3.55
N ILE A 125 41.95 -3.43 2.54
CA ILE A 125 43.16 -3.73 1.73
C ILE A 125 44.42 -3.72 2.63
N LYS A 126 44.57 -2.66 3.47
CA LYS A 126 45.71 -2.54 4.40
C LYS A 126 45.79 -3.68 5.43
N LYS A 127 44.63 -4.25 5.80
CA LYS A 127 44.57 -5.44 6.67
C LYS A 127 44.79 -6.77 5.93
N GLY A 128 44.97 -6.72 4.60
CA GLY A 128 45.08 -7.92 3.78
C GLY A 128 43.76 -8.69 3.62
N LEU A 129 42.65 -8.01 3.86
CA LEU A 129 41.27 -8.54 3.82
C LEU A 129 40.50 -8.15 2.55
N ALA A 130 41.13 -7.45 1.61
CA ALA A 130 40.59 -7.17 0.29
C ALA A 130 41.71 -7.09 -0.76
N TYR A 131 41.35 -7.35 -2.01
CA TYR A 131 42.28 -7.31 -3.14
C TYR A 131 41.60 -6.90 -4.43
N VAL A 132 42.31 -6.23 -5.34
CA VAL A 132 41.81 -5.89 -6.67
C VAL A 132 41.88 -7.11 -7.59
N CYS A 133 40.76 -7.41 -8.24
CA CYS A 133 40.57 -8.55 -9.14
C CYS A 133 40.29 -8.06 -10.56
N GLU A 134 41.01 -8.62 -11.54
CA GLU A 134 40.84 -8.27 -12.97
C GLU A 134 40.01 -9.29 -13.76
N LEU A 135 39.34 -10.23 -13.08
CA LEU A 135 38.41 -11.16 -13.73
C LEU A 135 37.19 -10.40 -14.27
N THR A 136 36.86 -10.69 -15.51
CA THR A 136 35.58 -10.24 -16.07
C THR A 136 34.40 -10.93 -15.40
N PRO A 137 33.16 -10.40 -15.51
CA PRO A 137 31.98 -11.05 -14.94
C PRO A 137 31.78 -12.49 -15.41
N ASP A 138 32.09 -12.79 -16.68
CA ASP A 138 32.01 -14.16 -17.21
C ASP A 138 33.05 -15.09 -16.61
N GLN A 139 34.31 -14.64 -16.51
CA GLN A 139 35.37 -15.39 -15.84
C GLN A 139 35.06 -15.62 -14.36
N MET A 140 34.51 -14.62 -13.65
CA MET A 140 34.06 -14.79 -12.27
C MET A 140 32.96 -15.84 -12.14
N ARG A 141 32.04 -15.90 -13.11
CA ARG A 141 30.97 -16.90 -13.14
C ARG A 141 31.52 -18.31 -13.35
N GLU A 142 32.46 -18.47 -14.29
CA GLU A 142 33.13 -19.75 -14.57
C GLU A 142 33.96 -20.23 -13.38
N MET A 143 34.64 -19.31 -12.68
CA MET A 143 35.52 -19.60 -11.54
C MET A 143 34.79 -19.63 -10.19
N ARG A 144 33.47 -19.47 -10.15
CA ARG A 144 32.67 -19.42 -8.92
C ARG A 144 32.71 -20.74 -8.13
N GLY A 145 32.94 -21.86 -8.83
CA GLY A 145 32.78 -23.17 -8.26
C GLY A 145 31.34 -23.57 -7.99
N ASP A 146 31.15 -24.67 -7.29
CA ASP A 146 29.83 -25.19 -6.88
C ASP A 146 29.91 -25.65 -5.40
N LEU A 147 28.88 -26.35 -4.90
CA LEU A 147 28.84 -26.82 -3.49
C LEU A 147 29.99 -27.77 -3.13
N THR A 148 30.62 -28.42 -4.10
CA THR A 148 31.70 -29.41 -3.93
C THR A 148 33.05 -28.88 -4.37
N THR A 149 33.07 -27.86 -5.22
CA THR A 149 34.28 -27.29 -5.82
C THR A 149 34.47 -25.86 -5.32
N PRO A 150 35.60 -25.54 -4.66
CA PRO A 150 35.88 -24.15 -4.25
C PRO A 150 35.93 -23.18 -5.43
N ALA A 151 35.64 -21.92 -5.16
CA ALA A 151 35.88 -20.85 -6.13
C ALA A 151 37.38 -20.67 -6.38
N GLN A 152 37.71 -20.08 -7.53
CA GLN A 152 39.09 -19.74 -7.89
C GLN A 152 39.25 -18.23 -8.05
N SER A 153 40.38 -17.69 -7.59
CA SER A 153 40.72 -16.29 -7.77
C SER A 153 42.23 -16.13 -7.92
N PRO A 154 42.74 -16.02 -9.15
CA PRO A 154 44.19 -15.92 -9.40
C PRO A 154 44.79 -14.63 -8.85
N TYR A 155 44.01 -13.62 -8.53
CA TYR A 155 44.44 -12.32 -7.99
C TYR A 155 44.38 -12.23 -6.46
N ARG A 156 43.99 -13.32 -5.78
CA ARG A 156 43.74 -13.32 -4.32
C ARG A 156 45.00 -13.00 -3.49
N ASP A 157 46.13 -13.36 -3.99
CA ASP A 157 47.41 -13.15 -3.33
C ASP A 157 48.21 -11.98 -3.91
N ARG A 158 47.54 -11.06 -4.61
CA ARG A 158 48.12 -9.80 -5.09
C ARG A 158 48.71 -9.02 -3.90
N PRO A 159 49.92 -8.43 -4.05
CA PRO A 159 50.50 -7.61 -3.00
C PRO A 159 49.59 -6.47 -2.56
N MET A 160 49.61 -6.15 -1.26
CA MET A 160 48.78 -5.11 -0.66
C MET A 160 49.01 -3.74 -1.35
N GLU A 161 50.28 -3.38 -1.57
CA GLU A 161 50.66 -2.11 -2.21
C GLU A 161 50.14 -2.01 -3.65
N GLU A 162 50.14 -3.09 -4.41
CA GLU A 162 49.59 -3.16 -5.76
C GLU A 162 48.08 -3.00 -5.73
N SER A 163 47.37 -3.65 -4.81
CA SER A 163 45.92 -3.50 -4.63
C SER A 163 45.54 -2.08 -4.21
N LEU A 164 46.34 -1.42 -3.37
CA LEU A 164 46.12 -0.02 -2.99
C LEU A 164 46.31 0.93 -4.17
N ASP A 165 47.37 0.77 -4.96
CA ASP A 165 47.62 1.57 -6.17
C ASP A 165 46.47 1.41 -7.18
N LEU A 166 46.11 0.16 -7.50
CA LEU A 166 45.06 -0.14 -8.46
C LEU A 166 43.70 0.40 -7.99
N PHE A 167 43.37 0.28 -6.70
CA PHE A 167 42.09 0.78 -6.19
C PHE A 167 42.03 2.34 -6.23
N ALA A 168 43.15 3.01 -5.94
CA ALA A 168 43.24 4.47 -6.11
C ALA A 168 43.07 4.89 -7.57
N ARG A 169 43.66 4.16 -8.51
CA ARG A 169 43.53 4.40 -9.96
C ARG A 169 42.13 4.06 -10.49
N MET A 170 41.45 3.03 -9.92
CA MET A 170 40.03 2.78 -10.19
C MET A 170 39.18 4.01 -9.82
N ARG A 171 39.41 4.61 -8.64
CA ARG A 171 38.75 5.84 -8.22
C ARG A 171 39.08 7.03 -9.12
N ALA A 172 40.31 7.10 -9.64
CA ALA A 172 40.75 8.16 -10.55
C ALA A 172 40.14 8.03 -11.97
N GLY A 173 39.42 6.94 -12.26
CA GLY A 173 38.75 6.72 -13.55
C GLY A 173 39.70 6.24 -14.67
N GLU A 174 40.83 5.63 -14.33
CA GLU A 174 41.80 5.15 -15.31
C GLU A 174 41.37 3.88 -16.06
N PHE A 175 40.35 3.18 -15.56
CA PHE A 175 39.92 1.89 -16.09
C PHE A 175 38.45 1.93 -16.54
N GLU A 176 38.16 1.23 -17.62
CA GLU A 176 36.79 1.09 -18.15
C GLU A 176 35.89 0.25 -17.24
N ASP A 177 34.58 0.39 -17.42
CA ASP A 177 33.54 -0.38 -16.73
C ASP A 177 33.77 -1.88 -16.89
N GLY A 178 33.65 -2.63 -15.79
CA GLY A 178 33.82 -4.08 -15.77
C GLY A 178 35.28 -4.58 -15.89
N ARG A 179 36.28 -3.67 -16.00
CA ARG A 179 37.69 -4.06 -16.13
C ARG A 179 38.26 -4.61 -14.85
N MET A 180 37.86 -4.06 -13.71
CA MET A 180 38.34 -4.44 -12.39
C MET A 180 37.25 -4.35 -11.34
N THR A 181 37.40 -5.12 -10.27
CA THR A 181 36.55 -5.06 -9.07
C THR A 181 37.44 -5.14 -7.82
N LEU A 182 36.97 -4.61 -6.69
CA LEU A 182 37.55 -4.90 -5.39
C LEU A 182 36.79 -6.07 -4.76
N ARG A 183 37.46 -7.10 -4.31
CA ARG A 183 36.87 -8.27 -3.65
C ARG A 183 37.32 -8.37 -2.21
N ALA A 184 36.42 -8.74 -1.32
CA ALA A 184 36.76 -9.13 0.05
C ALA A 184 37.51 -10.48 0.02
N LYS A 185 38.50 -10.67 0.91
CA LYS A 185 39.27 -11.89 1.05
C LYS A 185 38.75 -12.67 2.25
N ILE A 186 37.84 -13.62 2.01
CA ILE A 186 37.13 -14.36 3.06
C ILE A 186 37.44 -15.87 2.94
N ASP A 187 36.61 -16.64 2.22
CA ASP A 187 36.73 -18.08 2.10
C ASP A 187 36.18 -18.58 0.77
N LEU A 188 37.07 -19.00 -0.14
CA LEU A 188 36.69 -19.51 -1.46
C LEU A 188 35.96 -20.87 -1.41
N ALA A 189 36.02 -21.59 -0.28
CA ALA A 189 35.36 -22.89 -0.08
C ALA A 189 34.07 -22.81 0.71
N SER A 190 33.63 -21.61 1.11
CA SER A 190 32.39 -21.42 1.89
C SER A 190 31.19 -22.07 1.22
N GLY A 191 30.32 -22.72 2.00
CA GLY A 191 29.01 -23.19 1.54
C GLY A 191 28.06 -22.06 1.17
N ASN A 192 28.28 -20.89 1.77
CA ASN A 192 27.56 -19.67 1.41
C ASN A 192 28.32 -18.92 0.29
N PHE A 193 27.70 -18.81 -0.88
CA PHE A 193 28.29 -18.13 -2.04
C PHE A 193 28.58 -16.65 -1.80
N ASN A 194 27.83 -15.97 -0.91
CA ASN A 194 28.08 -14.58 -0.55
C ASN A 194 29.38 -14.39 0.25
N MET A 195 29.97 -15.48 0.77
CA MET A 195 31.24 -15.48 1.50
C MET A 195 32.44 -15.91 0.66
N ARG A 196 32.25 -16.27 -0.63
CA ARG A 196 33.32 -16.70 -1.54
C ARG A 196 34.02 -15.52 -2.18
N ASP A 197 34.76 -14.77 -1.40
CA ASP A 197 35.46 -13.56 -1.82
C ASP A 197 34.55 -12.65 -2.67
N PRO A 198 33.46 -12.10 -2.09
CA PRO A 198 32.48 -11.30 -2.84
C PRO A 198 33.09 -10.01 -3.37
N VAL A 199 32.50 -9.50 -4.47
CA VAL A 199 32.77 -8.15 -4.97
C VAL A 199 32.19 -7.14 -3.99
N ILE A 200 33.01 -6.18 -3.56
CA ILE A 200 32.59 -5.08 -2.67
C ILE A 200 32.63 -3.71 -3.34
N TYR A 201 33.38 -3.54 -4.46
CA TYR A 201 33.37 -2.36 -5.32
C TYR A 201 33.44 -2.73 -6.80
N ARG A 202 32.74 -1.94 -7.63
CA ARG A 202 32.76 -2.03 -9.10
C ARG A 202 33.02 -0.67 -9.73
N ILE A 203 33.53 -0.67 -10.98
CA ILE A 203 33.67 0.53 -11.80
C ILE A 203 32.35 0.76 -12.54
N ASN A 204 31.86 2.01 -12.53
CA ASN A 204 30.72 2.46 -13.31
C ASN A 204 30.85 3.98 -13.56
N HIS A 205 30.97 4.40 -14.80
CA HIS A 205 31.17 5.81 -15.17
C HIS A 205 29.85 6.57 -15.38
N MET A 206 28.71 5.97 -15.11
CA MET A 206 27.43 6.70 -15.16
C MET A 206 27.40 7.82 -14.11
N PRO A 207 27.00 9.04 -14.49
CA PRO A 207 26.84 10.12 -13.55
C PRO A 207 25.79 9.76 -12.48
N HIS A 208 26.11 9.99 -11.23
CA HIS A 208 25.20 9.78 -10.11
C HIS A 208 24.29 11.00 -9.92
N HIS A 209 23.02 10.83 -9.62
CA HIS A 209 22.02 11.90 -9.54
C HIS A 209 22.36 13.02 -8.53
N ARG A 210 23.08 12.71 -7.43
CA ARG A 210 23.52 13.68 -6.41
C ARG A 210 24.99 14.07 -6.52
N THR A 211 25.87 13.12 -6.76
CA THR A 211 27.31 13.36 -6.75
C THR A 211 27.90 13.64 -8.13
N GLY A 212 27.09 13.54 -9.19
CA GLY A 212 27.52 13.79 -10.56
C GLY A 212 28.63 12.82 -10.98
N THR A 213 29.71 13.35 -11.53
CA THR A 213 30.89 12.58 -11.99
C THR A 213 32.02 12.49 -10.96
N LYS A 214 31.75 12.84 -9.69
CA LYS A 214 32.76 12.77 -8.62
C LYS A 214 33.26 11.33 -8.38
N TRP A 215 32.39 10.35 -8.59
CA TRP A 215 32.66 8.95 -8.41
C TRP A 215 32.51 8.18 -9.72
N CYS A 216 33.39 7.21 -9.94
CA CYS A 216 33.31 6.23 -11.02
C CYS A 216 33.51 4.79 -10.50
N ILE A 217 33.60 4.63 -9.18
CA ILE A 217 33.54 3.35 -8.48
C ILE A 217 32.44 3.42 -7.45
N TYR A 218 31.67 2.35 -7.32
CA TYR A 218 30.53 2.27 -6.42
C TYR A 218 30.58 1.01 -5.57
N PRO A 219 30.22 1.12 -4.27
CA PRO A 219 30.15 -0.03 -3.40
C PRO A 219 29.02 -0.97 -3.84
N MET A 220 29.18 -2.25 -3.55
CA MET A 220 28.07 -3.20 -3.64
C MET A 220 27.20 -3.09 -2.38
N TYR A 221 25.93 -3.39 -2.50
CA TYR A 221 24.94 -3.31 -1.41
C TYR A 221 25.43 -3.94 -0.11
N ASP A 222 25.95 -5.17 -0.17
CA ASP A 222 26.38 -5.92 1.02
C ASP A 222 27.59 -5.30 1.75
N PHE A 223 28.33 -4.43 1.09
CA PHE A 223 29.42 -3.66 1.70
C PHE A 223 28.97 -2.29 2.19
N ALA A 224 28.09 -1.61 1.44
CA ALA A 224 27.58 -0.28 1.78
C ALA A 224 26.70 -0.33 3.03
N HIS A 225 25.73 -1.21 3.02
CA HIS A 225 24.65 -1.30 3.99
C HIS A 225 25.09 -1.40 5.47
N PRO A 226 26.03 -2.33 5.85
CA PRO A 226 26.53 -2.39 7.23
C PRO A 226 27.29 -1.10 7.64
N ILE A 227 27.98 -0.44 6.71
CA ILE A 227 28.72 0.80 7.00
C ILE A 227 27.75 1.94 7.25
N GLU A 228 26.74 2.11 6.39
CA GLU A 228 25.68 3.11 6.57
C GLU A 228 24.96 2.95 7.90
N ASP A 229 24.54 1.72 8.21
CA ASP A 229 23.86 1.41 9.47
C ASP A 229 24.73 1.79 10.68
N ALA A 230 26.04 1.49 10.62
CA ALA A 230 26.97 1.82 11.67
C ALA A 230 27.21 3.34 11.80
N MET A 231 27.34 4.06 10.68
CA MET A 231 27.53 5.52 10.63
C MET A 231 26.31 6.27 11.21
N GLU A 232 25.11 5.73 10.98
CA GLU A 232 23.86 6.26 11.52
C GLU A 232 23.54 5.77 12.94
N HIS A 233 24.42 4.99 13.57
CA HIS A 233 24.21 4.41 14.90
C HIS A 233 22.95 3.54 15.00
N ILE A 234 22.58 2.85 13.92
CA ILE A 234 21.46 1.88 13.95
C ILE A 234 21.78 0.77 14.95
N THR A 235 20.82 0.45 15.80
CA THR A 235 20.95 -0.67 16.74
C THR A 235 20.46 -1.98 16.14
N HIS A 236 19.31 -1.93 15.45
CA HIS A 236 18.62 -3.08 14.86
C HIS A 236 18.31 -2.79 13.39
N SER A 237 19.03 -3.49 12.52
CA SER A 237 18.92 -3.42 11.08
C SER A 237 17.88 -4.44 10.61
N LEU A 238 16.61 -4.02 10.48
CA LEU A 238 15.52 -4.92 10.10
C LEU A 238 15.43 -4.99 8.57
N CYS A 239 15.36 -6.21 8.01
CA CYS A 239 15.30 -6.42 6.57
C CYS A 239 14.49 -7.68 6.20
N SER A 240 14.24 -7.90 4.90
CA SER A 240 13.51 -9.08 4.46
C SER A 240 14.37 -10.35 4.45
N LEU A 241 13.70 -11.54 4.55
CA LEU A 241 14.36 -12.85 4.58
C LEU A 241 15.27 -13.14 3.37
N GLU A 242 15.14 -12.43 2.27
CA GLU A 242 16.04 -12.57 1.12
C GLU A 242 17.49 -12.22 1.45
N PHE A 243 17.74 -11.48 2.54
CA PHE A 243 19.06 -11.11 3.04
C PHE A 243 19.59 -12.03 4.14
N GLU A 244 18.90 -13.12 4.48
CA GLU A 244 19.38 -14.06 5.51
C GLU A 244 20.74 -14.67 5.16
N ASP A 245 20.92 -15.09 3.91
CA ASP A 245 22.22 -15.62 3.43
C ASP A 245 23.29 -14.53 3.27
N HIS A 246 22.90 -13.24 3.28
CA HIS A 246 23.82 -12.09 3.22
C HIS A 246 24.30 -11.65 4.62
N ARG A 247 23.57 -11.97 5.70
CA ARG A 247 23.94 -11.59 7.08
C ARG A 247 25.36 -11.98 7.49
N PRO A 248 25.92 -13.16 7.13
CA PRO A 248 27.32 -13.46 7.46
C PRO A 248 28.30 -12.44 6.86
N LEU A 249 28.03 -11.91 5.67
CA LEU A 249 28.86 -10.87 5.05
C LEU A 249 28.66 -9.52 5.75
N TYR A 250 27.44 -9.17 6.11
CA TYR A 250 27.15 -7.99 6.93
C TYR A 250 27.95 -8.01 8.25
N ASP A 251 27.88 -9.11 8.99
CA ASP A 251 28.62 -9.31 10.25
C ASP A 251 30.12 -9.27 10.01
N TRP A 252 30.60 -9.83 8.90
CA TRP A 252 32.01 -9.81 8.56
C TRP A 252 32.52 -8.38 8.35
N VAL A 253 31.78 -7.53 7.64
CA VAL A 253 32.11 -6.10 7.44
C VAL A 253 32.14 -5.37 8.78
N ILE A 254 31.09 -5.48 9.60
CA ILE A 254 31.00 -4.85 10.93
C ILE A 254 32.18 -5.22 11.85
N ASN A 255 32.69 -6.43 11.74
CA ASN A 255 33.77 -6.92 12.59
C ASN A 255 35.18 -6.62 12.05
N ASN A 256 35.33 -6.29 10.77
CA ASN A 256 36.65 -6.09 10.14
C ASN A 256 36.94 -4.64 9.75
N VAL A 257 35.92 -3.75 9.78
CA VAL A 257 36.08 -2.31 9.54
C VAL A 257 35.96 -1.55 10.86
N THR A 258 36.70 -0.45 10.99
CA THR A 258 36.60 0.45 12.14
C THR A 258 35.38 1.34 11.99
N LEU A 259 34.32 1.07 12.73
CA LEU A 259 33.02 1.72 12.65
C LEU A 259 32.57 2.27 14.01
N PRO A 260 31.74 3.35 14.04
CA PRO A 260 31.31 4.00 15.28
C PRO A 260 30.26 3.16 16.06
N ALA A 261 29.56 2.26 15.40
CA ALA A 261 28.55 1.39 16.01
C ALA A 261 28.62 -0.04 15.45
N LYS A 262 27.95 -0.97 16.12
CA LYS A 262 27.84 -2.37 15.71
C LYS A 262 26.37 -2.78 15.65
N PRO A 263 25.65 -2.44 14.57
CA PRO A 263 24.26 -2.83 14.38
C PRO A 263 24.09 -4.36 14.30
N ARG A 264 22.87 -4.83 14.58
CA ARG A 264 22.46 -6.24 14.43
C ARG A 264 21.44 -6.36 13.31
N GLN A 265 21.75 -7.15 12.29
CA GLN A 265 20.79 -7.48 11.24
C GLN A 265 19.80 -8.55 11.72
N ILE A 266 18.50 -8.31 11.46
CA ILE A 266 17.40 -9.23 11.80
C ILE A 266 16.47 -9.30 10.59
N GLU A 267 16.21 -10.51 10.09
CA GLU A 267 15.38 -10.71 8.91
C GLU A 267 13.96 -11.12 9.29
N PHE A 268 12.99 -10.63 8.51
CA PHE A 268 11.58 -10.98 8.61
C PHE A 268 10.98 -11.34 7.24
N ALA A 269 9.92 -12.15 7.26
CA ALA A 269 9.24 -12.58 6.04
C ALA A 269 8.59 -11.39 5.32
N ARG A 270 8.84 -11.27 4.02
CA ARG A 270 8.15 -10.29 3.18
C ARG A 270 6.66 -10.61 3.07
N LEU A 271 5.86 -9.60 2.76
CA LEU A 271 4.44 -9.77 2.48
C LEU A 271 4.25 -10.43 1.10
N GLY A 272 3.63 -11.61 1.07
CA GLY A 272 2.98 -12.15 -0.11
C GLY A 272 1.48 -11.84 -0.06
N ILE A 273 0.89 -11.46 -1.17
CA ILE A 273 -0.56 -11.21 -1.28
C ILE A 273 -1.04 -11.75 -2.63
N ASN A 274 -2.19 -12.43 -2.64
CA ASN A 274 -2.73 -13.02 -3.86
C ASN A 274 -3.43 -11.96 -4.76
N ASN A 275 -3.85 -12.37 -5.95
CA ASN A 275 -4.56 -11.56 -6.94
C ASN A 275 -3.85 -10.27 -7.39
N THR A 276 -2.56 -10.13 -7.12
CA THR A 276 -1.75 -8.98 -7.54
C THR A 276 -0.29 -9.36 -7.76
N VAL A 277 0.45 -8.51 -8.45
CA VAL A 277 1.91 -8.59 -8.60
C VAL A 277 2.56 -7.48 -7.80
N MET A 278 3.73 -7.76 -7.18
CA MET A 278 4.47 -6.77 -6.40
C MET A 278 5.87 -6.51 -6.94
N SER A 279 6.30 -7.24 -7.98
CA SER A 279 7.58 -7.00 -8.64
C SER A 279 7.59 -5.64 -9.33
N LYS A 280 8.54 -4.75 -9.00
CA LYS A 280 8.70 -3.43 -9.63
C LYS A 280 8.73 -3.51 -11.16
N ARG A 281 9.41 -4.53 -11.72
CA ARG A 281 9.46 -4.75 -13.17
C ARG A 281 8.07 -5.01 -13.77
N LYS A 282 7.24 -5.84 -13.11
CA LYS A 282 5.89 -6.15 -13.58
C LYS A 282 4.96 -4.94 -13.43
N LEU A 283 5.04 -4.23 -12.30
CA LEU A 283 4.27 -3.00 -12.09
C LEU A 283 4.60 -1.92 -13.13
N ARG A 284 5.89 -1.73 -13.45
CA ARG A 284 6.33 -0.83 -14.49
C ARG A 284 5.79 -1.25 -15.87
N ALA A 285 5.83 -2.54 -16.21
CA ALA A 285 5.28 -3.04 -17.46
C ALA A 285 3.77 -2.79 -17.60
N LEU A 286 3.00 -2.85 -16.50
CA LEU A 286 1.58 -2.50 -16.50
C LEU A 286 1.35 -1.02 -16.84
N VAL A 287 2.16 -0.13 -16.28
CA VAL A 287 2.08 1.32 -16.51
C VAL A 287 2.54 1.68 -17.92
N GLU A 288 3.73 1.25 -18.32
CA GLU A 288 4.33 1.55 -19.63
C GLU A 288 3.53 0.93 -20.78
N GLY A 289 2.93 -0.24 -20.56
CA GLY A 289 2.06 -0.91 -21.52
C GLY A 289 0.64 -0.35 -21.61
N GLY A 290 0.27 0.64 -20.77
CA GLY A 290 -1.06 1.26 -20.77
C GLY A 290 -2.18 0.35 -20.26
N TYR A 291 -1.88 -0.74 -19.54
CA TYR A 291 -2.88 -1.64 -18.95
C TYR A 291 -3.57 -1.02 -17.74
N VAL A 292 -2.93 -0.06 -17.12
CA VAL A 292 -3.45 0.77 -16.03
C VAL A 292 -3.20 2.24 -16.34
N SER A 293 -3.93 3.15 -15.70
CA SER A 293 -3.87 4.60 -15.96
C SER A 293 -2.59 5.29 -15.44
N GLY A 294 -1.81 4.60 -14.62
CA GLY A 294 -0.57 5.10 -14.02
C GLY A 294 -0.24 4.38 -12.74
N TRP A 295 0.78 4.84 -12.04
CA TRP A 295 1.20 4.29 -10.75
C TRP A 295 0.13 4.44 -9.65
N ASP A 296 -0.71 5.45 -9.77
CA ASP A 296 -1.83 5.77 -8.87
C ASP A 296 -3.16 5.12 -9.30
N ASP A 297 -3.15 4.19 -10.26
CA ASP A 297 -4.37 3.46 -10.65
C ASP A 297 -4.93 2.70 -9.45
N PRO A 298 -6.24 2.85 -9.12
CA PRO A 298 -6.86 2.19 -7.98
C PRO A 298 -6.83 0.65 -7.99
N ARG A 299 -6.43 0.02 -9.10
CA ARG A 299 -6.23 -1.44 -9.21
C ARG A 299 -4.80 -1.87 -8.87
N MET A 300 -3.88 -0.91 -8.75
CA MET A 300 -2.47 -1.17 -8.44
C MET A 300 -2.29 -1.38 -6.92
N PRO A 301 -1.36 -2.26 -6.50
CA PRO A 301 -1.03 -2.46 -5.08
C PRO A 301 -0.11 -1.36 -4.53
N THR A 302 0.18 -0.30 -5.28
CA THR A 302 0.95 0.85 -4.85
C THR A 302 0.23 1.61 -3.75
N ILE A 303 0.97 2.23 -2.84
CA ILE A 303 0.36 3.02 -1.74
C ILE A 303 -0.45 4.18 -2.31
N CYS A 304 0.06 4.89 -3.32
CA CYS A 304 -0.68 5.96 -3.99
C CYS A 304 -1.95 5.44 -4.71
N GLY A 305 -1.92 4.25 -5.32
CA GLY A 305 -3.10 3.62 -5.93
C GLY A 305 -4.14 3.20 -4.89
N LEU A 306 -3.71 2.57 -3.80
CA LEU A 306 -4.58 2.23 -2.68
C LEU A 306 -5.21 3.47 -2.05
N ARG A 307 -4.44 4.53 -1.82
CA ARG A 307 -4.91 5.83 -1.31
C ARG A 307 -5.98 6.42 -2.24
N ARG A 308 -5.74 6.45 -3.56
CA ARG A 308 -6.70 6.93 -4.55
C ARG A 308 -7.99 6.09 -4.59
N ARG A 309 -7.87 4.76 -4.36
CA ARG A 309 -9.04 3.88 -4.22
C ARG A 309 -9.84 4.15 -2.95
N GLY A 310 -9.26 4.83 -1.95
CA GLY A 310 -9.91 5.17 -0.69
C GLY A 310 -9.52 4.29 0.49
N TYR A 311 -8.36 3.60 0.40
CA TYR A 311 -7.76 3.00 1.59
C TYR A 311 -7.29 4.08 2.56
N THR A 312 -7.40 3.81 3.83
CA THR A 312 -6.98 4.72 4.90
C THR A 312 -5.66 4.27 5.52
N PRO A 313 -4.85 5.19 6.06
CA PRO A 313 -3.67 4.81 6.83
C PRO A 313 -3.97 3.82 7.96
N ALA A 314 -5.09 4.02 8.66
CA ALA A 314 -5.52 3.16 9.75
C ALA A 314 -5.79 1.73 9.27
N SER A 315 -6.48 1.56 8.13
CA SER A 315 -6.77 0.23 7.58
C SER A 315 -5.51 -0.53 7.16
N ILE A 316 -4.52 0.17 6.55
CA ILE A 316 -3.25 -0.45 6.13
C ILE A 316 -2.38 -0.81 7.34
N ARG A 317 -2.34 0.06 8.36
CA ARG A 317 -1.63 -0.26 9.62
C ARG A 317 -2.29 -1.44 10.34
N ASN A 318 -3.63 -1.45 10.45
CA ASN A 318 -4.36 -2.58 11.04
C ASN A 318 -4.10 -3.90 10.27
N PHE A 319 -4.10 -3.85 8.95
CA PHE A 319 -3.71 -5.00 8.12
C PHE A 319 -2.29 -5.49 8.44
N SER A 320 -1.32 -4.58 8.56
CA SER A 320 0.08 -4.91 8.86
C SER A 320 0.23 -5.52 10.26
N VAL A 321 -0.44 -4.94 11.27
CA VAL A 321 -0.47 -5.46 12.65
C VAL A 321 -1.04 -6.87 12.69
N ARG A 322 -2.21 -7.09 12.09
CA ARG A 322 -2.92 -8.39 12.14
C ARG A 322 -2.27 -9.47 11.29
N ASN A 323 -1.56 -9.08 10.22
CA ASN A 323 -0.73 -10.00 9.45
C ASN A 323 0.49 -10.48 10.26
N GLY A 324 0.95 -9.65 11.23
CA GLY A 324 2.07 -9.96 12.11
C GLY A 324 3.43 -10.01 11.43
N VAL A 325 4.44 -10.38 12.21
CA VAL A 325 5.84 -10.51 11.77
C VAL A 325 6.27 -11.96 11.97
N SER A 326 6.74 -12.60 10.91
CA SER A 326 7.11 -14.02 10.87
C SER A 326 8.49 -14.21 10.22
N LYS A 327 9.13 -15.34 10.47
CA LYS A 327 10.31 -15.83 9.73
C LYS A 327 9.95 -16.78 8.58
N VAL A 328 8.67 -16.98 8.29
CA VAL A 328 8.23 -17.87 7.22
C VAL A 328 7.41 -17.07 6.22
N ASN A 329 7.82 -17.09 4.94
CA ASN A 329 7.07 -16.47 3.87
C ASN A 329 5.67 -17.11 3.75
N SER A 330 4.65 -16.28 3.69
CA SER A 330 3.26 -16.69 3.52
C SER A 330 2.55 -15.74 2.57
N THR A 331 1.52 -16.25 1.89
CA THR A 331 0.64 -15.44 1.05
C THR A 331 -0.65 -15.15 1.81
N VAL A 332 -1.02 -13.89 1.88
CA VAL A 332 -2.24 -13.39 2.51
C VAL A 332 -3.30 -13.15 1.43
N GLU A 333 -4.56 -13.41 1.75
CA GLU A 333 -5.67 -13.14 0.84
C GLU A 333 -5.89 -11.63 0.68
N TYR A 334 -6.05 -11.14 -0.55
CA TYR A 334 -6.37 -9.72 -0.83
C TYR A 334 -7.68 -9.30 -0.13
N SER A 335 -8.62 -10.25 -0.01
CA SER A 335 -9.87 -10.04 0.74
C SER A 335 -9.66 -9.66 2.20
N PHE A 336 -8.53 -10.04 2.82
CA PHE A 336 -8.21 -9.63 4.18
C PHE A 336 -7.79 -8.14 4.26
N LEU A 337 -7.08 -7.64 3.26
CA LEU A 337 -6.79 -6.20 3.16
C LEU A 337 -8.09 -5.39 2.99
N GLU A 338 -9.02 -5.88 2.14
CA GLU A 338 -10.35 -5.28 1.99
C GLU A 338 -11.19 -5.38 3.27
N HIS A 339 -11.07 -6.46 4.03
CA HIS A 339 -11.74 -6.62 5.33
C HIS A 339 -11.30 -5.54 6.32
N CYS A 340 -9.99 -5.30 6.46
CA CYS A 340 -9.46 -4.24 7.32
C CYS A 340 -9.98 -2.85 6.90
N LEU A 341 -10.12 -2.60 5.61
CA LEU A 341 -10.70 -1.36 5.11
C LEU A 341 -12.19 -1.23 5.47
N ARG A 342 -12.97 -2.33 5.34
CA ARG A 342 -14.41 -2.32 5.71
C ARG A 342 -14.61 -2.02 7.18
N GLU A 343 -13.81 -2.61 8.05
CA GLU A 343 -13.88 -2.36 9.50
C GLU A 343 -13.64 -0.89 9.81
N ASP A 344 -12.61 -0.28 9.22
CA ASP A 344 -12.30 1.13 9.42
C ASP A 344 -13.40 2.05 8.86
N LEU A 345 -13.80 1.85 7.61
CA LEU A 345 -14.82 2.67 6.97
C LEU A 345 -16.22 2.49 7.59
N ASN A 346 -16.53 1.34 8.17
CA ASN A 346 -17.78 1.15 8.91
C ASN A 346 -17.86 2.06 10.14
N LEU A 347 -16.74 2.41 10.73
CA LEU A 347 -16.67 3.33 11.86
C LEU A 347 -16.59 4.79 11.40
N THR A 348 -15.83 5.07 10.34
CA THR A 348 -15.43 6.44 9.99
C THR A 348 -16.24 7.09 8.87
N ALA A 349 -16.79 6.30 7.93
CA ALA A 349 -17.46 6.85 6.76
C ALA A 349 -18.89 7.30 7.06
N LYS A 350 -19.24 8.51 6.59
CA LYS A 350 -20.63 9.00 6.58
C LYS A 350 -21.48 8.15 5.65
N ARG A 351 -22.71 7.85 6.04
CA ARG A 351 -23.66 7.06 5.26
C ARG A 351 -24.57 7.95 4.47
N VAL A 352 -24.50 7.84 3.15
CA VAL A 352 -25.27 8.65 2.20
C VAL A 352 -26.08 7.77 1.26
N MET A 353 -27.04 8.35 0.56
CA MET A 353 -27.77 7.67 -0.50
C MET A 353 -27.19 8.05 -1.86
N GLY A 354 -26.87 7.03 -2.66
CA GLY A 354 -26.43 7.17 -4.04
C GLY A 354 -27.05 6.07 -4.87
N VAL A 355 -27.60 6.40 -6.03
CA VAL A 355 -28.27 5.51 -6.96
C VAL A 355 -27.39 5.33 -8.19
N LEU A 356 -26.92 4.11 -8.39
CA LEU A 356 -25.93 3.80 -9.43
C LEU A 356 -26.57 3.54 -10.79
N ASN A 357 -27.75 2.92 -10.79
CA ASN A 357 -28.54 2.64 -11.98
C ASN A 357 -29.95 3.26 -11.82
N PRO A 358 -30.08 4.59 -12.05
CA PRO A 358 -31.27 5.31 -11.67
C PRO A 358 -32.47 5.05 -12.59
N VAL A 359 -33.61 4.77 -11.98
CA VAL A 359 -34.91 4.86 -12.60
C VAL A 359 -35.80 5.86 -11.80
N LYS A 360 -36.62 6.65 -12.50
CA LYS A 360 -37.45 7.64 -11.85
C LYS A 360 -38.65 6.98 -11.15
N LEU A 361 -38.87 7.31 -9.88
CA LEU A 361 -40.05 6.95 -9.10
C LEU A 361 -40.92 8.19 -8.93
N ILE A 362 -42.20 8.15 -9.38
CA ILE A 362 -43.14 9.23 -9.30
C ILE A 362 -44.23 8.87 -8.30
N LEU A 363 -44.36 9.71 -7.26
CA LEU A 363 -45.41 9.57 -6.23
C LEU A 363 -46.68 10.29 -6.70
N THR A 364 -47.66 9.55 -7.23
CA THR A 364 -48.83 10.11 -7.95
C THR A 364 -49.77 10.90 -7.06
N ASN A 365 -49.82 10.57 -5.76
CA ASN A 365 -50.64 11.27 -4.77
C ASN A 365 -49.85 12.30 -3.93
N TYR A 366 -48.56 12.55 -4.23
CA TYR A 366 -47.78 13.58 -3.56
C TYR A 366 -47.96 14.94 -4.27
N PRO A 367 -48.18 16.05 -3.54
CA PRO A 367 -48.38 17.38 -4.15
C PRO A 367 -47.15 17.83 -4.98
N GLU A 368 -47.39 18.40 -6.16
CA GLU A 368 -46.30 18.75 -7.11
C GLU A 368 -45.33 19.80 -6.56
N ASP A 369 -45.87 20.80 -5.85
CA ASP A 369 -45.10 21.94 -5.34
C ASP A 369 -44.54 21.70 -3.93
N ARG A 370 -44.79 20.52 -3.34
CA ARG A 370 -44.37 20.22 -1.98
C ARG A 370 -42.97 19.65 -1.97
N THR A 371 -42.09 20.25 -1.18
CA THR A 371 -40.78 19.69 -0.81
C THR A 371 -40.73 19.60 0.71
N GLU A 372 -40.35 18.44 1.23
CA GLU A 372 -40.12 18.21 2.65
C GLU A 372 -38.64 17.99 2.91
N THR A 373 -38.25 18.15 4.17
CA THR A 373 -36.92 17.83 4.64
C THR A 373 -36.98 16.77 5.74
N PHE A 374 -35.95 15.92 5.75
CA PHE A 374 -35.78 14.88 6.76
C PHE A 374 -34.36 14.93 7.32
N GLU A 375 -34.27 14.80 8.64
CA GLU A 375 -32.99 14.63 9.31
C GLU A 375 -32.54 13.16 9.24
N VAL A 376 -31.33 12.91 8.78
CA VAL A 376 -30.76 11.57 8.61
C VAL A 376 -29.42 11.51 9.33
N GLU A 377 -29.24 10.49 10.15
CA GLU A 377 -27.96 10.24 10.83
C GLU A 377 -26.81 10.07 9.84
N ASN A 378 -25.68 10.76 10.09
CA ASN A 378 -24.48 10.64 9.27
C ASN A 378 -23.81 9.28 9.47
N ASN A 379 -23.70 8.79 10.70
CA ASN A 379 -23.21 7.45 10.99
C ASN A 379 -23.86 6.91 12.28
N PRO A 380 -24.69 5.85 12.23
CA PRO A 380 -25.32 5.29 13.42
C PRO A 380 -24.34 4.65 14.41
N ASN A 381 -23.10 4.35 14.00
CA ASN A 381 -22.05 3.87 14.89
C ASN A 381 -21.32 5.03 15.61
N ARG A 382 -21.56 6.27 15.16
CA ARG A 382 -20.95 7.49 15.69
C ARG A 382 -22.00 8.62 15.79
N PRO A 383 -22.86 8.57 16.79
CA PRO A 383 -23.90 9.60 16.99
C PRO A 383 -23.33 11.04 17.09
N GLU A 384 -22.08 11.18 17.50
CA GLU A 384 -21.33 12.44 17.55
C GLU A 384 -21.10 13.08 16.18
N ASP A 385 -21.18 12.32 15.08
CA ASP A 385 -21.09 12.84 13.71
C ASP A 385 -22.38 13.61 13.32
N GLY A 386 -23.42 13.56 14.15
CA GLY A 386 -24.66 14.30 13.99
C GLY A 386 -25.52 13.81 12.84
N THR A 387 -26.38 14.73 12.37
CA THR A 387 -27.34 14.49 11.30
C THR A 387 -27.06 15.40 10.11
N ARG A 388 -27.69 15.10 8.98
CA ARG A 388 -27.79 15.96 7.80
C ARG A 388 -29.24 16.03 7.32
N THR A 389 -29.55 17.09 6.64
CA THR A 389 -30.87 17.29 6.04
C THR A 389 -30.89 16.75 4.62
N VAL A 390 -31.87 15.92 4.28
CA VAL A 390 -32.15 15.47 2.91
C VAL A 390 -33.53 16.01 2.46
N THR A 391 -33.63 16.37 1.18
CA THR A 391 -34.87 16.81 0.57
C THR A 391 -35.67 15.63 0.03
N PHE A 392 -37.01 15.76 0.04
CA PHE A 392 -37.95 14.76 -0.47
C PHE A 392 -39.07 15.46 -1.24
N GLY A 393 -39.31 15.01 -2.45
CA GLY A 393 -40.34 15.55 -3.32
C GLY A 393 -41.18 14.46 -4.00
N ARG A 394 -41.98 14.86 -4.98
CA ARG A 394 -42.83 13.98 -5.78
C ARG A 394 -42.04 13.01 -6.65
N GLU A 395 -40.93 13.47 -7.20
CA GLU A 395 -40.07 12.68 -8.08
C GLU A 395 -38.78 12.29 -7.37
N LEU A 396 -38.44 11.02 -7.42
CA LEU A 396 -37.24 10.44 -6.79
C LEU A 396 -36.51 9.60 -7.82
N TYR A 397 -35.25 9.33 -7.58
CA TYR A 397 -34.50 8.23 -8.23
C TYR A 397 -34.33 7.05 -7.27
N ILE A 398 -34.53 5.84 -7.79
CA ILE A 398 -34.29 4.57 -7.10
C ILE A 398 -33.42 3.69 -8.01
N GLU A 399 -32.84 2.63 -7.46
CA GLU A 399 -32.18 1.63 -8.30
C GLU A 399 -33.15 0.91 -9.21
N ALA A 400 -32.80 0.76 -10.48
CA ALA A 400 -33.62 0.00 -11.43
C ALA A 400 -33.88 -1.45 -10.95
N GLU A 401 -32.90 -2.04 -10.24
CA GLU A 401 -33.01 -3.39 -9.65
C GLU A 401 -33.96 -3.44 -8.44
N ASP A 402 -34.34 -2.31 -7.89
CA ASP A 402 -35.35 -2.22 -6.82
C ASP A 402 -36.79 -2.30 -7.34
N PHE A 403 -36.97 -2.30 -8.67
CA PHE A 403 -38.26 -2.50 -9.31
C PHE A 403 -38.29 -3.74 -10.22
N MET A 404 -39.40 -4.46 -10.23
CA MET A 404 -39.64 -5.58 -11.13
C MET A 404 -41.15 -5.64 -11.46
N GLU A 405 -41.54 -5.47 -12.73
CA GLU A 405 -42.96 -5.49 -13.13
C GLU A 405 -43.61 -6.85 -12.84
N THR A 406 -42.91 -7.95 -13.15
CA THR A 406 -43.39 -9.31 -12.84
C THR A 406 -42.37 -9.96 -11.89
N PRO A 407 -42.66 -9.99 -10.57
CA PRO A 407 -41.72 -10.43 -9.57
C PRO A 407 -41.47 -11.93 -9.64
N VAL A 408 -40.21 -12.32 -9.47
CA VAL A 408 -39.83 -13.73 -9.27
C VAL A 408 -40.01 -14.13 -7.81
N LYS A 409 -40.10 -15.44 -7.56
CA LYS A 409 -40.21 -15.99 -6.19
C LYS A 409 -39.04 -15.50 -5.31
N GLY A 410 -39.38 -14.89 -4.18
CA GLY A 410 -38.37 -14.36 -3.24
C GLY A 410 -37.97 -12.91 -3.48
N TYR A 411 -38.55 -12.23 -4.47
CA TYR A 411 -38.38 -10.80 -4.66
C TYR A 411 -39.36 -10.03 -3.76
N PHE A 412 -38.85 -9.17 -2.88
CA PHE A 412 -39.64 -8.43 -1.89
C PHE A 412 -39.54 -6.91 -2.04
N ARG A 413 -38.90 -6.42 -3.12
CA ARG A 413 -38.77 -4.99 -3.39
C ARG A 413 -40.03 -4.47 -4.13
N LEU A 414 -39.93 -3.41 -4.90
CA LEU A 414 -41.04 -2.74 -5.51
C LEU A 414 -41.57 -3.50 -6.75
N PHE A 415 -42.87 -3.77 -6.79
CA PHE A 415 -43.60 -4.29 -7.95
C PHE A 415 -45.08 -3.89 -7.83
N PRO A 416 -45.88 -3.89 -8.92
CA PRO A 416 -47.26 -3.48 -8.87
C PRO A 416 -48.09 -4.16 -7.76
N GLY A 417 -48.66 -3.35 -6.86
CA GLY A 417 -49.42 -3.81 -5.70
C GLY A 417 -48.59 -4.04 -4.42
N ASN A 418 -47.27 -4.07 -4.49
CA ASN A 418 -46.41 -4.26 -3.30
C ASN A 418 -46.00 -2.93 -2.66
N GLU A 419 -45.73 -2.99 -1.36
CA GLU A 419 -45.25 -1.88 -0.54
C GLU A 419 -43.79 -2.05 -0.15
N VAL A 420 -43.08 -0.92 -0.17
CA VAL A 420 -41.70 -0.83 0.38
C VAL A 420 -41.58 0.43 1.23
N ARG A 421 -40.59 0.41 2.13
CA ARG A 421 -40.19 1.62 2.86
C ARG A 421 -39.12 2.36 2.06
N LEU A 422 -39.35 3.62 1.78
CA LEU A 422 -38.29 4.53 1.39
C LEU A 422 -37.48 4.89 2.65
N LYS A 423 -36.19 4.67 2.64
CA LYS A 423 -35.31 4.84 3.82
C LYS A 423 -35.59 6.19 4.49
N THR A 424 -35.90 6.17 5.79
CA THR A 424 -36.12 7.34 6.67
C THR A 424 -37.39 8.16 6.40
N THR A 425 -38.10 7.93 5.31
CA THR A 425 -39.23 8.80 4.90
C THR A 425 -40.60 8.13 4.98
N TYR A 426 -41.07 7.54 3.92
CA TYR A 426 -42.44 7.02 3.81
C TYR A 426 -42.51 5.57 3.34
N VAL A 427 -43.61 4.92 3.58
CA VAL A 427 -43.99 3.69 2.89
C VAL A 427 -44.69 4.10 1.58
N VAL A 428 -44.34 3.38 0.50
CA VAL A 428 -44.93 3.59 -0.83
C VAL A 428 -45.43 2.28 -1.40
N LYS A 429 -46.57 2.32 -2.10
CA LYS A 429 -47.18 1.19 -2.79
C LYS A 429 -47.09 1.41 -4.30
N CYS A 430 -46.47 0.48 -5.00
CA CYS A 430 -46.35 0.57 -6.45
C CYS A 430 -47.69 0.39 -7.15
N THR A 431 -48.00 1.27 -8.11
CA THR A 431 -49.20 1.22 -8.94
C THR A 431 -48.92 0.79 -10.38
N GLY A 432 -47.68 0.92 -10.87
CA GLY A 432 -47.31 0.52 -12.22
C GLY A 432 -45.98 1.11 -12.69
N CYS A 433 -45.74 1.01 -13.98
CA CYS A 433 -44.55 1.60 -14.62
C CYS A 433 -44.84 2.06 -16.04
N LYS A 434 -43.92 2.88 -16.58
CA LYS A 434 -43.89 3.28 -17.99
C LYS A 434 -42.59 2.73 -18.61
N LYS A 435 -42.72 2.24 -19.85
CA LYS A 435 -41.61 1.70 -20.63
C LYS A 435 -41.33 2.55 -21.85
N ASP A 436 -40.09 2.51 -22.29
CA ASP A 436 -39.69 3.05 -23.58
C ASP A 436 -40.05 2.10 -24.75
N GLU A 437 -39.71 2.49 -25.96
CA GLU A 437 -39.97 1.71 -27.19
C GLU A 437 -39.21 0.37 -27.20
N ASN A 438 -38.17 0.23 -26.42
CA ASN A 438 -37.36 -0.98 -26.31
C ASN A 438 -37.81 -1.91 -25.16
N GLY A 439 -38.86 -1.48 -24.41
CA GLY A 439 -39.37 -2.23 -23.27
C GLY A 439 -38.64 -2.00 -21.96
N ASN A 440 -37.68 -1.07 -21.90
CA ASN A 440 -37.00 -0.73 -20.64
C ASN A 440 -37.92 0.15 -19.78
N VAL A 441 -37.91 -0.06 -18.47
CA VAL A 441 -38.62 0.76 -17.50
C VAL A 441 -37.94 2.11 -17.37
N VAL A 442 -38.67 3.19 -17.65
CA VAL A 442 -38.18 4.58 -17.55
C VAL A 442 -38.79 5.35 -16.40
N GLU A 443 -39.97 4.97 -15.99
CA GLU A 443 -40.66 5.55 -14.82
C GLU A 443 -41.40 4.45 -14.05
N VAL A 444 -41.36 4.55 -12.72
CA VAL A 444 -42.17 3.73 -11.81
C VAL A 444 -43.14 4.62 -11.10
N TYR A 445 -44.38 4.22 -10.95
CA TYR A 445 -45.44 4.95 -10.28
C TYR A 445 -45.79 4.32 -8.95
N ALA A 446 -45.96 5.15 -7.92
CA ALA A 446 -46.38 4.68 -6.61
C ALA A 446 -47.24 5.72 -5.90
N GLU A 447 -47.98 5.28 -4.89
CA GLU A 447 -48.68 6.12 -3.93
C GLU A 447 -47.97 6.06 -2.59
N TYR A 448 -47.70 7.21 -1.97
CA TYR A 448 -47.12 7.23 -0.62
C TYR A 448 -48.23 7.19 0.44
N ASP A 449 -47.92 6.59 1.57
CA ASP A 449 -48.77 6.58 2.76
C ASP A 449 -48.40 7.80 3.64
N PRO A 450 -49.25 8.87 3.70
CA PRO A 450 -48.96 10.08 4.47
C PRO A 450 -48.77 9.83 5.97
N GLU A 451 -49.42 8.79 6.52
CA GLU A 451 -49.37 8.48 7.94
C GLU A 451 -48.10 7.67 8.33
N SER A 452 -47.32 7.28 7.34
CA SER A 452 -46.09 6.51 7.54
C SER A 452 -44.82 7.35 7.64
N ARG A 453 -44.92 8.65 7.95
CA ARG A 453 -43.76 9.54 8.06
C ARG A 453 -42.76 9.01 9.07
N GLY A 454 -41.49 8.88 8.64
CA GLY A 454 -40.44 8.19 9.39
C GLY A 454 -40.31 6.70 9.03
N GLY A 455 -41.12 6.21 8.06
CA GLY A 455 -40.98 4.88 7.48
C GLY A 455 -41.79 3.77 8.16
N ASN A 456 -42.61 4.08 9.18
CA ASN A 456 -43.46 3.09 9.84
C ASN A 456 -44.95 3.41 9.61
N PRO A 457 -45.75 2.47 9.08
CA PRO A 457 -47.15 2.70 8.88
C PRO A 457 -47.91 2.75 10.23
N ALA A 458 -48.91 3.67 10.34
CA ALA A 458 -49.65 3.90 11.58
C ALA A 458 -50.46 2.70 12.05
N ASP A 459 -50.90 1.83 11.13
CA ASP A 459 -51.63 0.59 11.41
C ASP A 459 -50.75 -0.59 11.86
N GLY A 460 -49.42 -0.39 11.92
CA GLY A 460 -48.49 -1.40 12.38
C GLY A 460 -48.23 -2.57 11.40
N ARG A 461 -48.75 -2.49 10.14
CA ARG A 461 -48.49 -3.53 9.15
C ARG A 461 -46.99 -3.68 8.86
N LYS A 462 -46.54 -4.90 8.62
CA LYS A 462 -45.12 -5.22 8.42
C LYS A 462 -44.67 -4.94 6.99
N ILE A 463 -43.76 -3.99 6.81
CA ILE A 463 -43.12 -3.71 5.53
C ILE A 463 -41.83 -4.57 5.43
N LYS A 464 -41.75 -5.43 4.39
CA LYS A 464 -40.70 -6.43 4.24
C LYS A 464 -39.37 -5.87 3.71
N SER A 465 -39.40 -4.76 2.97
CA SER A 465 -38.21 -4.23 2.30
C SER A 465 -38.07 -2.73 2.50
N THR A 466 -36.84 -2.29 2.59
CA THR A 466 -36.45 -0.88 2.59
C THR A 466 -35.50 -0.62 1.42
N ILE A 467 -35.78 0.41 0.62
CA ILE A 467 -34.94 0.85 -0.49
C ILE A 467 -34.40 2.25 -0.21
N HIS A 468 -33.23 2.57 -0.78
CA HIS A 468 -32.69 3.93 -0.76
C HIS A 468 -33.16 4.69 -2.00
N TRP A 469 -33.03 5.99 -1.95
CA TRP A 469 -33.55 6.89 -2.96
C TRP A 469 -32.78 8.22 -2.91
N VAL A 470 -32.87 9.03 -3.97
CA VAL A 470 -32.46 10.45 -3.97
C VAL A 470 -33.54 11.31 -4.57
N ASP A 471 -33.66 12.56 -4.09
CA ASP A 471 -34.65 13.54 -4.61
C ASP A 471 -34.27 13.97 -6.03
N ALA A 472 -35.14 13.74 -7.00
CA ALA A 472 -34.83 13.98 -8.41
C ALA A 472 -34.57 15.46 -8.74
N LYS A 473 -35.13 16.36 -7.96
CA LYS A 473 -34.99 17.81 -8.17
C LYS A 473 -33.61 18.33 -7.74
N ASN A 474 -33.03 17.74 -6.71
CA ASN A 474 -31.81 18.23 -6.06
C ASN A 474 -30.64 17.22 -6.13
N ALA A 475 -30.82 16.09 -6.82
CA ALA A 475 -29.76 15.13 -7.00
C ALA A 475 -28.62 15.71 -7.85
N GLU A 476 -27.39 15.38 -7.48
CA GLU A 476 -26.21 15.67 -8.29
C GLU A 476 -25.88 14.48 -9.21
N ASP A 477 -25.35 14.76 -10.38
CA ASP A 477 -24.81 13.75 -11.29
C ASP A 477 -23.43 13.31 -10.81
N ALA A 478 -23.15 12.00 -10.93
CA ALA A 478 -21.85 11.47 -10.58
C ALA A 478 -21.40 10.35 -11.53
N GLU A 479 -20.09 10.26 -11.73
CA GLU A 479 -19.42 9.10 -12.30
C GLU A 479 -19.00 8.17 -11.16
N ILE A 480 -19.31 6.90 -11.29
CA ILE A 480 -18.95 5.86 -10.31
C ILE A 480 -18.04 4.84 -10.97
N ARG A 481 -16.88 4.61 -10.37
CA ARG A 481 -15.90 3.61 -10.82
C ARG A 481 -15.93 2.41 -9.90
N LEU A 482 -16.27 1.27 -10.47
CA LEU A 482 -16.32 -0.02 -9.78
C LEU A 482 -15.07 -0.82 -10.17
N TYR A 483 -14.28 -1.18 -9.16
CA TYR A 483 -13.04 -1.94 -9.36
C TYR A 483 -13.21 -3.38 -8.91
N ASP A 484 -12.63 -4.30 -9.67
CA ASP A 484 -12.44 -5.70 -9.34
C ASP A 484 -10.94 -6.03 -9.35
N ASN A 485 -10.57 -7.28 -9.06
CA ASN A 485 -9.20 -7.73 -9.11
C ASN A 485 -8.60 -7.49 -10.50
N LEU A 486 -7.38 -6.95 -10.55
CA LEU A 486 -6.67 -6.70 -11.81
C LEU A 486 -6.34 -7.99 -12.56
N PHE A 487 -6.24 -9.13 -11.86
CA PHE A 487 -5.94 -10.44 -12.42
C PHE A 487 -7.08 -11.42 -12.19
N THR A 488 -7.25 -12.34 -13.15
CA THR A 488 -8.29 -13.38 -13.11
C THR A 488 -7.92 -14.57 -12.22
N VAL A 489 -6.67 -14.66 -11.75
CA VAL A 489 -6.11 -15.77 -10.97
C VAL A 489 -5.54 -15.30 -9.64
N GLU A 490 -5.44 -16.22 -8.68
CA GLU A 490 -4.88 -15.94 -7.36
C GLU A 490 -3.36 -15.69 -7.40
N ASP A 491 -2.63 -16.41 -8.25
CA ASP A 491 -1.17 -16.28 -8.42
C ASP A 491 -0.80 -15.85 -9.86
N PRO A 492 -0.74 -14.54 -10.11
CA PRO A 492 -0.33 -14.03 -11.43
C PRO A 492 1.16 -14.23 -11.74
N ASP A 493 1.97 -14.59 -10.75
CA ASP A 493 3.40 -14.85 -10.94
C ASP A 493 3.69 -16.25 -11.53
N ALA A 494 2.71 -17.15 -11.51
CA ALA A 494 2.83 -18.50 -12.03
C ALA A 494 2.84 -18.61 -13.57
N GLY A 495 2.55 -17.53 -14.32
CA GLY A 495 2.50 -17.53 -15.78
C GLY A 495 2.86 -16.18 -16.40
N ASP A 496 2.46 -15.98 -17.67
CA ASP A 496 2.52 -14.65 -18.28
C ASP A 496 1.42 -13.76 -17.69
N PHE A 497 1.82 -12.89 -16.78
CA PHE A 497 0.88 -12.06 -16.03
C PHE A 497 0.06 -11.10 -16.91
N LEU A 498 0.55 -10.75 -18.11
CA LEU A 498 -0.20 -9.89 -19.05
C LEU A 498 -1.38 -10.63 -19.68
N GLU A 499 -1.27 -11.93 -19.91
CA GLU A 499 -2.37 -12.78 -20.41
C GLU A 499 -3.42 -13.06 -19.33
N LEU A 500 -3.06 -12.87 -18.06
CA LEU A 500 -3.93 -13.12 -16.90
C LEU A 500 -4.70 -11.88 -16.40
N LEU A 501 -4.59 -10.76 -17.13
CA LEU A 501 -5.32 -9.53 -16.81
C LEU A 501 -6.83 -9.73 -16.91
N ASN A 502 -7.56 -9.14 -15.97
CA ASN A 502 -9.02 -9.12 -15.97
C ASN A 502 -9.53 -7.92 -16.80
N PRO A 503 -10.13 -8.15 -17.98
CA PRO A 503 -10.65 -7.07 -18.82
C PRO A 503 -11.79 -6.28 -18.16
N ASP A 504 -12.51 -6.91 -17.20
CA ASP A 504 -13.63 -6.33 -16.47
C ASP A 504 -13.20 -5.73 -15.11
N SER A 505 -11.89 -5.54 -14.89
CA SER A 505 -11.36 -5.02 -13.63
C SER A 505 -11.77 -3.59 -13.31
N LEU A 506 -12.27 -2.83 -14.29
CA LEU A 506 -12.83 -1.49 -14.14
C LEU A 506 -14.14 -1.36 -14.92
N LYS A 507 -15.21 -1.00 -14.22
CA LYS A 507 -16.49 -0.61 -14.82
C LYS A 507 -16.81 0.83 -14.44
N VAL A 508 -16.95 1.69 -15.43
CA VAL A 508 -17.33 3.08 -15.27
C VAL A 508 -18.83 3.22 -15.48
N LEU A 509 -19.54 3.77 -14.49
CA LEU A 509 -20.96 4.09 -14.56
C LEU A 509 -21.11 5.60 -14.63
N THR A 510 -21.83 6.08 -15.65
CA THR A 510 -22.16 7.50 -15.84
C THR A 510 -23.63 7.75 -15.58
N GLY A 511 -23.98 8.98 -15.21
CA GLY A 511 -25.37 9.36 -14.94
C GLY A 511 -25.94 8.79 -13.63
N CYS A 512 -25.09 8.32 -12.73
CA CYS A 512 -25.49 7.98 -11.36
C CYS A 512 -26.00 9.23 -10.64
N LYS A 513 -26.89 9.04 -9.67
CA LYS A 513 -27.53 10.13 -8.92
C LYS A 513 -27.17 10.04 -7.45
N VAL A 514 -26.66 11.13 -6.88
CA VAL A 514 -26.24 11.17 -5.48
C VAL A 514 -26.94 12.32 -4.73
N GLU A 515 -26.97 12.25 -3.41
CA GLU A 515 -27.54 13.30 -2.56
C GLU A 515 -26.90 14.66 -2.85
N ALA A 516 -27.71 15.73 -2.84
CA ALA A 516 -27.25 17.11 -3.06
C ALA A 516 -26.08 17.53 -2.15
N GLY A 517 -26.02 17.03 -0.92
CA GLY A 517 -24.94 17.31 0.02
C GLY A 517 -23.55 16.84 -0.44
N LEU A 518 -23.49 15.93 -1.41
CA LEU A 518 -22.22 15.44 -1.97
C LEU A 518 -21.58 16.40 -2.98
N LYS A 519 -22.28 17.45 -3.40
CA LYS A 519 -21.71 18.53 -4.24
C LYS A 519 -20.45 19.15 -3.65
N THR A 520 -20.37 19.23 -2.32
CA THR A 520 -19.25 19.81 -1.58
C THR A 520 -18.28 18.79 -1.04
N ALA A 521 -18.42 17.52 -1.45
CA ALA A 521 -17.52 16.46 -1.05
C ALA A 521 -16.08 16.71 -1.57
N ARG A 522 -15.10 16.50 -0.71
CA ARG A 522 -13.70 16.82 -1.01
C ARG A 522 -12.97 15.60 -1.56
N PRO A 523 -11.98 15.81 -2.44
CA PRO A 523 -11.08 14.73 -2.88
C PRO A 523 -10.53 13.91 -1.69
N GLY A 524 -10.62 12.58 -1.78
CA GLY A 524 -10.19 11.66 -0.74
C GLY A 524 -11.20 11.44 0.40
N GLU A 525 -12.32 12.17 0.45
CA GLU A 525 -13.39 11.95 1.43
C GLU A 525 -14.14 10.65 1.13
N SER A 526 -14.36 9.82 2.16
CA SER A 526 -14.99 8.51 2.04
C SER A 526 -16.41 8.49 2.56
N PHE A 527 -17.29 7.78 1.84
CA PHE A 527 -18.71 7.62 2.14
C PHE A 527 -19.15 6.17 2.02
N GLN A 528 -20.11 5.75 2.84
CA GLN A 528 -20.88 4.55 2.57
C GLN A 528 -22.11 4.91 1.74
N PHE A 529 -22.16 4.49 0.47
CA PHE A 529 -23.42 4.51 -0.28
C PHE A 529 -24.27 3.34 0.20
N MET A 530 -25.39 3.69 0.85
CA MET A 530 -26.26 2.71 1.51
C MET A 530 -26.63 1.57 0.55
N ARG A 531 -26.45 0.31 1.00
CA ARG A 531 -26.71 -0.92 0.25
C ARG A 531 -25.74 -1.18 -0.93
N GLN A 532 -24.85 -0.25 -1.29
CA GLN A 532 -23.97 -0.36 -2.46
C GLN A 532 -22.50 -0.69 -2.10
N GLY A 533 -21.91 0.04 -1.17
CA GLY A 533 -20.50 -0.12 -0.82
C GLY A 533 -19.92 1.11 -0.13
N TYR A 534 -18.61 1.13 -0.03
CA TYR A 534 -17.83 2.30 0.39
C TYR A 534 -17.17 2.93 -0.82
N PHE A 535 -17.22 4.23 -0.89
CA PHE A 535 -16.77 5.03 -2.03
C PHE A 535 -15.93 6.21 -1.54
N CYS A 536 -14.91 6.52 -2.31
CA CYS A 536 -14.01 7.65 -2.06
C CYS A 536 -14.10 8.63 -3.22
N VAL A 537 -14.16 9.93 -2.94
CA VAL A 537 -14.06 10.96 -3.98
C VAL A 537 -12.68 10.87 -4.63
N ASP A 538 -12.64 10.71 -5.96
CA ASP A 538 -11.39 10.62 -6.70
C ASP A 538 -10.58 11.91 -6.53
N ASN A 539 -9.32 11.79 -6.13
CA ASN A 539 -8.47 12.94 -5.82
C ASN A 539 -7.81 13.58 -7.05
N LYS A 540 -8.02 13.02 -8.24
CA LYS A 540 -7.40 13.48 -9.48
C LYS A 540 -8.43 13.93 -10.52
N ASP A 541 -9.52 13.17 -10.66
CA ASP A 541 -10.48 13.34 -11.74
C ASP A 541 -11.80 13.99 -11.27
N SER A 542 -12.06 14.07 -9.95
CA SER A 542 -13.25 14.73 -9.42
C SER A 542 -13.06 16.25 -9.38
N ALA A 543 -14.07 16.98 -9.86
CA ALA A 543 -14.15 18.44 -9.85
C ALA A 543 -15.53 18.91 -9.39
N GLU A 544 -15.71 20.21 -9.14
CA GLU A 544 -17.00 20.77 -8.65
C GLU A 544 -18.18 20.50 -9.59
N ASP A 545 -17.93 20.46 -10.89
CA ASP A 545 -18.92 20.19 -11.95
C ASP A 545 -18.88 18.74 -12.47
N HIS A 546 -18.00 17.91 -11.94
CA HIS A 546 -17.83 16.53 -12.34
C HIS A 546 -17.43 15.65 -11.15
N LEU A 547 -18.42 15.16 -10.40
CA LEU A 547 -18.18 14.30 -9.26
C LEU A 547 -17.79 12.89 -9.71
N VAL A 548 -16.63 12.42 -9.25
CA VAL A 548 -16.12 11.07 -9.52
C VAL A 548 -15.89 10.34 -8.21
N PHE A 549 -16.48 9.15 -8.07
CA PHE A 549 -16.30 8.31 -6.89
C PHE A 549 -15.70 6.95 -7.28
N ASN A 550 -14.65 6.57 -6.58
CA ASN A 550 -14.04 5.25 -6.65
C ASN A 550 -14.66 4.33 -5.61
N ARG A 551 -15.16 3.15 -6.01
CA ARG A 551 -15.57 2.15 -5.03
C ARG A 551 -14.35 1.58 -4.32
N SER A 552 -14.19 1.93 -3.06
CA SER A 552 -13.09 1.44 -2.22
C SER A 552 -13.25 -0.06 -1.97
N VAL A 553 -14.45 -0.47 -1.51
CA VAL A 553 -14.76 -1.87 -1.19
C VAL A 553 -16.29 -2.10 -1.18
N SER A 554 -16.73 -3.33 -1.49
CA SER A 554 -18.15 -3.72 -1.41
C SER A 554 -18.60 -3.89 0.04
N LEU A 555 -19.93 -3.86 0.30
CA LEU A 555 -20.49 -4.16 1.63
C LEU A 555 -20.33 -5.63 2.02
N LYS A 556 -20.35 -6.55 1.05
CA LYS A 556 -20.19 -7.98 1.34
C LYS A 556 -18.72 -8.27 1.63
N ASP A 557 -18.48 -8.83 2.79
CA ASP A 557 -17.17 -9.32 3.18
C ASP A 557 -16.87 -10.65 2.48
N GLY A 558 -15.83 -10.67 1.65
CA GLY A 558 -15.32 -11.90 1.01
C GLY A 558 -14.38 -12.69 1.91
N PHE A 559 -13.88 -12.08 2.98
CA PHE A 559 -12.97 -12.73 3.91
C PHE A 559 -13.72 -13.69 4.85
N LYS A 560 -13.33 -14.95 4.83
CA LYS A 560 -13.82 -15.97 5.76
C LYS A 560 -12.72 -16.26 6.78
N LYS A 561 -12.92 -15.86 8.05
CA LYS A 561 -12.03 -16.34 9.12
C LYS A 561 -11.97 -17.87 9.05
N LYS A 562 -10.79 -18.42 8.77
CA LYS A 562 -10.54 -19.85 8.97
C LYS A 562 -10.75 -20.13 10.45
N LYS A 563 -11.73 -21.01 10.77
CA LYS A 563 -12.01 -21.45 12.13
C LYS A 563 -10.87 -22.31 12.67
#